data_dedbcfa4a52fefc84e8c306a6377fe57
#
_entry.id   dedbcfa4a52fefc84e8c306a6377fe57
#
_cell.length_a   1.000
_cell.length_b   1.000
_cell.length_c   1.000
_cell.angle_alpha   90.00
_cell.angle_beta   90.00
_cell.angle_gamma   90.00
#
_symmetry.space_group_name_H-M   'P 1'
#
loop_
_entity.id
_entity.type
_entity.pdbx_description
1 polymer ?
#
loop_
_entity_poly.entity_id
_entity_poly.type
_entity_poly.pdbx_seq_one_letter_code
_entity_poly.pdbx_strand_id
1 'polypeptide(L)'
;MDGKRTALVLGATGGIGGGIDAALVRHGWRVRGLARNLEAAGRAGPAKVEWVAGDAMRREDVVRAATGAEIIVHAVNPPNYANWDTLVLPMIDNTIAAARAAGARVVLPGTIYNFDPAETPVLGEHSPQRPKSRKGAIRVAMEKRLEEAAPQVPSLILRAGDFFGPGVRSSWFAQAMVAPGKPLRRIVNPAKGPGHSWAYLPDLAETFARLVEAPARLRPFERVQFEGLYDDTGERMVEAIRRAAGRRLPVYRFPWWLMRLAAPFGGLPREAAEIAPHWRHPSRLDNGRLVELIGPEPATPLDAAVRASLAEMGCLADAAQPALRAASA
;
A
#
# COMPACT_ATOMS: atom_id res chain seq x y z
N MET A 1 -33.08 -6.45 7.00
CA MET A 1 -31.63 -6.54 6.75
C MET A 1 -31.13 -5.12 6.52
N ASP A 2 -30.24 -4.64 7.36
CA ASP A 2 -29.64 -3.30 7.20
C ASP A 2 -28.95 -3.27 5.82
N GLY A 3 -29.42 -2.43 4.92
CA GLY A 3 -28.95 -2.31 3.53
C GLY A 3 -27.52 -1.79 3.38
N LYS A 4 -26.64 -2.12 4.32
CA LYS A 4 -25.22 -1.75 4.28
C LYS A 4 -24.45 -2.69 3.37
N ARG A 5 -23.71 -2.10 2.43
CA ARG A 5 -22.79 -2.82 1.56
C ARG A 5 -21.70 -3.50 2.40
N THR A 6 -21.32 -4.71 2.02
CA THR A 6 -20.33 -5.52 2.75
C THR A 6 -19.04 -5.67 1.94
N ALA A 7 -17.91 -5.45 2.58
CA ALA A 7 -16.57 -5.68 2.04
C ALA A 7 -15.87 -6.80 2.84
N LEU A 8 -15.22 -7.73 2.15
CA LEU A 8 -14.24 -8.63 2.76
C LEU A 8 -12.84 -8.09 2.50
N VAL A 9 -11.99 -8.02 3.53
CA VAL A 9 -10.60 -7.59 3.38
C VAL A 9 -9.65 -8.71 3.81
N LEU A 10 -8.87 -9.20 2.86
CA LEU A 10 -7.77 -10.11 3.09
C LEU A 10 -6.52 -9.28 3.37
N GLY A 11 -5.90 -9.46 4.52
CA GLY A 11 -4.78 -8.63 4.98
C GLY A 11 -5.18 -7.36 5.75
N ALA A 12 -6.35 -7.37 6.37
CA ALA A 12 -6.94 -6.29 7.16
C ALA A 12 -6.06 -5.77 8.32
N THR A 13 -5.17 -6.60 8.85
CA THR A 13 -4.19 -6.20 9.89
C THR A 13 -2.94 -5.52 9.34
N GLY A 14 -2.77 -5.49 8.00
CA GLY A 14 -1.63 -4.84 7.34
C GLY A 14 -1.86 -3.34 7.13
N GLY A 15 -0.79 -2.60 6.80
CA GLY A 15 -0.89 -1.15 6.59
C GLY A 15 -1.93 -0.77 5.54
N ILE A 16 -1.81 -1.29 4.30
CA ILE A 16 -2.74 -0.94 3.22
C ILE A 16 -4.14 -1.51 3.46
N GLY A 17 -4.26 -2.77 3.92
CA GLY A 17 -5.55 -3.38 4.23
C GLY A 17 -6.27 -2.62 5.35
N GLY A 18 -5.60 -2.35 6.47
CA GLY A 18 -6.18 -1.59 7.59
C GLY A 18 -6.54 -0.14 7.22
N GLY A 19 -5.75 0.50 6.33
CA GLY A 19 -6.09 1.82 5.80
C GLY A 19 -7.38 1.80 4.98
N ILE A 20 -7.52 0.81 4.08
CA ILE A 20 -8.73 0.63 3.26
C ILE A 20 -9.93 0.29 4.15
N ASP A 21 -9.77 -0.59 5.15
CA ASP A 21 -10.82 -0.90 6.11
C ASP A 21 -11.36 0.35 6.80
N ALA A 22 -10.44 1.17 7.32
CA ALA A 22 -10.81 2.41 8.00
C ALA A 22 -11.55 3.38 7.07
N ALA A 23 -11.16 3.48 5.80
CA ALA A 23 -11.84 4.29 4.81
C ALA A 23 -13.24 3.74 4.51
N LEU A 24 -13.38 2.45 4.23
CA LEU A 24 -14.66 1.80 3.95
C LEU A 24 -15.64 1.94 5.13
N VAL A 25 -15.16 1.79 6.37
CA VAL A 25 -15.99 2.00 7.58
C VAL A 25 -16.49 3.44 7.65
N ARG A 26 -15.65 4.46 7.34
CA ARG A 26 -16.10 5.88 7.29
C ARG A 26 -17.16 6.10 6.22
N HIS A 27 -17.07 5.38 5.10
CA HIS A 27 -18.04 5.40 4.00
C HIS A 27 -19.29 4.52 4.26
N GLY A 28 -19.46 4.02 5.49
CA GLY A 28 -20.66 3.29 5.89
C GLY A 28 -20.69 1.80 5.50
N TRP A 29 -19.60 1.24 4.98
CA TRP A 29 -19.52 -0.18 4.68
C TRP A 29 -19.44 -1.02 5.95
N ARG A 30 -20.02 -2.21 5.89
CA ARG A 30 -19.73 -3.29 6.84
C ARG A 30 -18.47 -4.00 6.37
N VAL A 31 -17.42 -4.00 7.20
CA VAL A 31 -16.13 -4.58 6.84
C VAL A 31 -15.87 -5.86 7.62
N ARG A 32 -15.53 -6.93 6.91
CA ARG A 32 -15.04 -8.19 7.46
C ARG A 32 -13.55 -8.32 7.17
N GLY A 33 -12.78 -8.69 8.18
CA GLY A 33 -11.35 -9.01 8.05
C GLY A 33 -11.10 -10.50 8.21
N LEU A 34 -10.46 -11.15 7.22
CA LEU A 34 -10.02 -12.54 7.38
C LEU A 34 -8.73 -12.60 8.17
N ALA A 35 -8.69 -13.39 9.24
CA ALA A 35 -7.51 -13.53 10.07
C ALA A 35 -7.32 -14.97 10.59
N ARG A 36 -6.07 -15.44 10.62
CA ARG A 36 -5.72 -16.76 11.20
C ARG A 36 -5.80 -16.77 12.72
N ASN A 37 -5.56 -15.64 13.36
CA ASN A 37 -5.64 -15.46 14.81
C ASN A 37 -6.55 -14.26 15.10
N LEU A 38 -7.78 -14.55 15.57
CA LEU A 38 -8.79 -13.53 15.84
C LEU A 38 -8.42 -12.60 17.00
N GLU A 39 -7.78 -13.13 18.05
CA GLU A 39 -7.38 -12.36 19.21
C GLU A 39 -6.30 -11.33 18.85
N ALA A 40 -5.29 -11.76 18.11
CA ALA A 40 -4.25 -10.86 17.61
C ALA A 40 -4.81 -9.83 16.65
N ALA A 41 -5.74 -10.22 15.76
CA ALA A 41 -6.42 -9.34 14.83
C ALA A 41 -7.27 -8.29 15.53
N GLY A 42 -8.04 -8.68 16.55
CA GLY A 42 -8.85 -7.76 17.35
C GLY A 42 -8.03 -6.73 18.13
N ARG A 43 -6.80 -7.09 18.55
CA ARG A 43 -5.89 -6.14 19.22
C ARG A 43 -5.16 -5.19 18.27
N ALA A 44 -4.79 -5.67 17.09
CA ALA A 44 -3.93 -4.93 16.16
C ALA A 44 -4.69 -4.25 15.03
N GLY A 45 -5.88 -4.74 14.71
CA GLY A 45 -6.66 -4.29 13.57
C GLY A 45 -7.55 -3.07 13.88
N PRO A 46 -8.14 -2.47 12.84
CA PRO A 46 -9.03 -1.33 12.99
C PRO A 46 -10.26 -1.65 13.84
N ALA A 47 -10.71 -0.68 14.61
CA ALA A 47 -12.00 -0.78 15.31
C ALA A 47 -13.16 -0.88 14.28
N LYS A 48 -14.23 -1.60 14.64
CA LYS A 48 -15.43 -1.82 13.82
C LYS A 48 -15.25 -2.77 12.62
N VAL A 49 -14.18 -3.55 12.57
CA VAL A 49 -14.03 -4.67 11.64
C VAL A 49 -14.57 -5.95 12.28
N GLU A 50 -15.43 -6.66 11.55
CA GLU A 50 -15.91 -8.00 11.92
C GLU A 50 -14.83 -9.02 11.55
N TRP A 51 -14.20 -9.63 12.54
CA TRP A 51 -13.14 -10.59 12.30
C TRP A 51 -13.69 -12.00 12.06
N VAL A 52 -13.26 -12.61 10.95
CA VAL A 52 -13.63 -13.97 10.55
C VAL A 52 -12.38 -14.85 10.56
N ALA A 53 -12.47 -16.02 11.22
CA ALA A 53 -11.36 -16.97 11.23
C ALA A 53 -11.18 -17.63 9.87
N GLY A 54 -9.92 -17.68 9.40
CA GLY A 54 -9.56 -18.36 8.17
C GLY A 54 -8.19 -17.99 7.62
N ASP A 55 -7.76 -18.74 6.61
CA ASP A 55 -6.50 -18.54 5.90
C ASP A 55 -6.74 -18.23 4.42
N ALA A 56 -6.10 -17.18 3.89
CA ALA A 56 -6.18 -16.82 2.48
C ALA A 56 -5.63 -17.92 1.54
N MET A 57 -4.83 -18.84 2.05
CA MET A 57 -4.36 -20.03 1.34
C MET A 57 -5.42 -21.15 1.23
N ARG A 58 -6.52 -21.04 1.98
CA ARG A 58 -7.59 -22.04 1.98
C ARG A 58 -8.83 -21.48 1.29
N ARG A 59 -9.13 -22.03 0.11
CA ARG A 59 -10.26 -21.56 -0.71
C ARG A 59 -11.58 -21.53 0.07
N GLU A 60 -11.87 -22.58 0.83
CA GLU A 60 -13.11 -22.73 1.59
C GLU A 60 -13.27 -21.62 2.63
N ASP A 61 -12.17 -21.21 3.27
CA ASP A 61 -12.17 -20.12 4.25
C ASP A 61 -12.49 -18.78 3.59
N VAL A 62 -11.86 -18.50 2.43
CA VAL A 62 -12.09 -17.25 1.69
C VAL A 62 -13.52 -17.20 1.13
N VAL A 63 -14.01 -18.30 0.55
CA VAL A 63 -15.39 -18.39 0.03
C VAL A 63 -16.42 -18.19 1.13
N ARG A 64 -16.24 -18.86 2.27
CA ARG A 64 -17.12 -18.70 3.44
C ARG A 64 -17.13 -17.25 3.95
N ALA A 65 -15.96 -16.63 4.09
CA ALA A 65 -15.85 -15.25 4.56
C ALA A 65 -16.45 -14.23 3.58
N ALA A 66 -16.45 -14.54 2.28
CA ALA A 66 -16.96 -13.68 1.21
C ALA A 66 -18.48 -13.71 1.06
N THR A 67 -19.20 -14.59 1.77
CA THR A 67 -20.66 -14.70 1.63
C THR A 67 -21.34 -13.34 1.84
N GLY A 68 -22.07 -12.86 0.82
CA GLY A 68 -22.78 -11.58 0.83
C GLY A 68 -21.87 -10.35 0.75
N ALA A 69 -20.58 -10.51 0.44
CA ALA A 69 -19.70 -9.39 0.14
C ALA A 69 -19.92 -8.88 -1.29
N GLU A 70 -19.95 -7.55 -1.47
CA GLU A 70 -19.99 -6.89 -2.78
C GLU A 70 -18.60 -6.65 -3.35
N ILE A 71 -17.60 -6.50 -2.47
CA ILE A 71 -16.19 -6.39 -2.85
C ILE A 71 -15.31 -7.27 -1.98
N ILE A 72 -14.21 -7.76 -2.57
CA ILE A 72 -13.14 -8.46 -1.85
C ILE A 72 -11.84 -7.71 -2.10
N VAL A 73 -11.31 -7.08 -1.05
CA VAL A 73 -10.01 -6.39 -1.10
C VAL A 73 -8.90 -7.42 -0.88
N HIS A 74 -8.06 -7.62 -1.89
CA HIS A 74 -6.91 -8.51 -1.82
C HIS A 74 -5.66 -7.72 -1.42
N ALA A 75 -5.54 -7.40 -0.12
CA ALA A 75 -4.39 -6.69 0.46
C ALA A 75 -3.43 -7.62 1.21
N VAL A 76 -3.65 -8.94 1.13
CA VAL A 76 -2.76 -9.94 1.73
C VAL A 76 -1.48 -10.09 0.90
N ASN A 77 -0.35 -10.10 1.61
CA ASN A 77 0.96 -10.29 1.00
C ASN A 77 1.87 -11.05 1.97
N PRO A 78 2.66 -12.02 1.51
CA PRO A 78 3.60 -12.71 2.38
C PRO A 78 4.60 -11.72 3.00
N PRO A 79 4.87 -11.83 4.32
CA PRO A 79 5.77 -10.90 5.02
C PRO A 79 7.20 -11.03 4.48
N ASN A 80 7.95 -9.93 4.51
CA ASN A 80 9.37 -9.87 4.15
C ASN A 80 9.68 -10.42 2.74
N TYR A 81 8.71 -10.37 1.81
CA TYR A 81 8.83 -10.93 0.44
C TYR A 81 9.16 -12.42 0.39
N ALA A 82 8.97 -13.17 1.50
CA ALA A 82 9.26 -14.59 1.55
C ALA A 82 8.23 -15.41 0.76
N ASN A 83 8.70 -16.42 0.03
CA ASN A 83 7.87 -17.42 -0.67
C ASN A 83 6.80 -16.82 -1.61
N TRP A 84 7.11 -15.69 -2.24
CA TRP A 84 6.17 -15.03 -3.16
C TRP A 84 5.79 -15.92 -4.34
N ASP A 85 6.72 -16.68 -4.84
CA ASP A 85 6.56 -17.64 -5.94
C ASP A 85 5.54 -18.74 -5.65
N THR A 86 5.40 -19.13 -4.39
CA THR A 86 4.50 -20.23 -3.97
C THR A 86 3.20 -19.76 -3.33
N LEU A 87 3.17 -18.54 -2.77
CA LEU A 87 2.01 -18.09 -1.98
C LEU A 87 1.12 -17.08 -2.72
N VAL A 88 1.71 -16.18 -3.51
CA VAL A 88 0.97 -15.03 -4.05
C VAL A 88 -0.10 -15.47 -5.05
N LEU A 89 0.25 -16.34 -5.99
CA LEU A 89 -0.68 -16.77 -7.03
C LEU A 89 -1.81 -17.68 -6.50
N PRO A 90 -1.57 -18.66 -5.61
CA PRO A 90 -2.66 -19.40 -4.98
C PRO A 90 -3.63 -18.52 -4.17
N MET A 91 -3.12 -17.49 -3.46
CA MET A 91 -3.99 -16.58 -2.71
C MET A 91 -4.91 -15.76 -3.62
N ILE A 92 -4.42 -15.26 -4.75
CA ILE A 92 -5.28 -14.53 -5.69
C ILE A 92 -6.29 -15.46 -6.37
N ASP A 93 -5.91 -16.71 -6.69
CA ASP A 93 -6.83 -17.71 -7.24
C ASP A 93 -7.98 -18.01 -6.27
N ASN A 94 -7.69 -18.14 -4.97
CA ASN A 94 -8.72 -18.30 -3.93
C ASN A 94 -9.63 -17.07 -3.84
N THR A 95 -9.06 -15.86 -3.97
CA THR A 95 -9.85 -14.62 -3.98
C THR A 95 -10.76 -14.55 -5.19
N ILE A 96 -10.31 -14.92 -6.38
CA ILE A 96 -11.11 -14.97 -7.61
C ILE A 96 -12.25 -15.99 -7.45
N ALA A 97 -11.95 -17.16 -6.89
CA ALA A 97 -12.97 -18.19 -6.64
C ALA A 97 -14.05 -17.70 -5.66
N ALA A 98 -13.65 -17.03 -4.59
CA ALA A 98 -14.56 -16.45 -3.61
C ALA A 98 -15.41 -15.31 -4.21
N ALA A 99 -14.79 -14.45 -5.01
CA ALA A 99 -15.50 -13.37 -5.71
C ALA A 99 -16.53 -13.91 -6.70
N ARG A 100 -16.20 -14.97 -7.43
CA ARG A 100 -17.14 -15.65 -8.33
C ARG A 100 -18.34 -16.21 -7.56
N ALA A 101 -18.10 -16.85 -6.42
CA ALA A 101 -19.17 -17.43 -5.59
C ALA A 101 -20.08 -16.37 -4.95
N ALA A 102 -19.53 -15.21 -4.61
CA ALA A 102 -20.27 -14.12 -3.98
C ALA A 102 -20.88 -13.12 -4.97
N GLY A 103 -20.52 -13.15 -6.25
CA GLY A 103 -20.82 -12.09 -7.22
C GLY A 103 -20.10 -10.77 -6.94
N ALA A 104 -18.96 -10.84 -6.28
CA ALA A 104 -18.22 -9.67 -5.79
C ALA A 104 -17.17 -9.17 -6.80
N ARG A 105 -16.82 -7.87 -6.70
CA ARG A 105 -15.65 -7.30 -7.40
C ARG A 105 -14.38 -7.54 -6.58
N VAL A 106 -13.31 -7.98 -7.22
CA VAL A 106 -11.98 -8.01 -6.60
C VAL A 106 -11.34 -6.63 -6.66
N VAL A 107 -10.82 -6.15 -5.53
CA VAL A 107 -10.10 -4.88 -5.41
C VAL A 107 -8.64 -5.18 -5.03
N LEU A 108 -7.71 -4.83 -5.91
CA LEU A 108 -6.28 -5.13 -5.73
C LEU A 108 -5.45 -3.85 -5.59
N PRO A 109 -4.74 -3.64 -4.47
CA PRO A 109 -3.66 -2.68 -4.41
C PRO A 109 -2.53 -3.08 -5.37
N GLY A 110 -2.39 -2.31 -6.45
CA GLY A 110 -1.37 -2.51 -7.48
C GLY A 110 -0.03 -1.94 -7.06
N THR A 111 1.02 -2.31 -7.82
CA THR A 111 2.40 -1.86 -7.58
C THR A 111 3.06 -1.39 -8.87
N ILE A 112 4.14 -0.64 -8.76
CA ILE A 112 4.97 -0.20 -9.89
C ILE A 112 5.92 -1.30 -10.40
N TYR A 113 6.07 -2.42 -9.68
CA TYR A 113 7.03 -3.48 -10.02
C TYR A 113 6.71 -4.23 -11.31
N ASN A 114 5.50 -4.10 -11.84
CA ASN A 114 5.06 -4.66 -13.13
C ASN A 114 5.82 -4.08 -14.33
N PHE A 115 6.57 -3.00 -14.14
CA PHE A 115 7.20 -2.23 -15.21
C PHE A 115 8.72 -2.18 -15.02
N ASP A 116 9.43 -2.04 -16.13
CA ASP A 116 10.82 -1.59 -16.09
C ASP A 116 10.84 -0.05 -16.07
N PRO A 117 11.28 0.57 -14.98
CA PRO A 117 11.28 2.04 -14.88
C PRO A 117 12.27 2.69 -15.85
N ALA A 118 13.26 1.97 -16.38
CA ALA A 118 14.17 2.46 -17.39
C ALA A 118 13.49 2.60 -18.78
N GLU A 119 12.50 1.75 -19.07
CA GLU A 119 11.74 1.76 -20.32
C GLU A 119 10.43 2.56 -20.22
N THR A 120 9.85 2.60 -19.02
CA THR A 120 8.52 3.18 -18.78
C THR A 120 8.57 4.19 -17.62
N PRO A 121 9.08 5.41 -17.86
CA PRO A 121 9.21 6.44 -16.81
C PRO A 121 7.87 7.03 -16.36
N VAL A 122 6.82 6.92 -17.20
CA VAL A 122 5.45 7.32 -16.87
C VAL A 122 4.53 6.12 -17.04
N LEU A 123 3.86 5.76 -15.94
CA LEU A 123 2.98 4.60 -15.86
C LEU A 123 1.54 5.04 -16.06
N GLY A 124 0.99 4.79 -17.25
CA GLY A 124 -0.42 5.01 -17.57
C GLY A 124 -1.21 3.72 -17.69
N GLU A 125 -2.48 3.85 -18.04
CA GLU A 125 -3.41 2.72 -18.20
C GLU A 125 -2.89 1.66 -19.17
N HIS A 126 -2.31 2.10 -20.29
CA HIS A 126 -1.88 1.25 -21.42
C HIS A 126 -0.37 0.96 -21.43
N SER A 127 0.35 1.36 -20.38
CA SER A 127 1.78 1.11 -20.29
C SER A 127 2.08 -0.39 -20.35
N PRO A 128 3.06 -0.82 -21.16
CA PRO A 128 3.37 -2.24 -21.31
C PRO A 128 4.03 -2.79 -20.03
N GLN A 129 3.45 -3.85 -19.49
CA GLN A 129 3.99 -4.52 -18.32
C GLN A 129 5.12 -5.47 -18.71
N ARG A 130 6.37 -4.99 -18.63
CA ARG A 130 7.59 -5.73 -18.98
C ARG A 130 8.60 -5.71 -17.82
N PRO A 131 8.30 -6.40 -16.70
CA PRO A 131 9.18 -6.38 -15.54
C PRO A 131 10.47 -7.12 -15.81
N LYS A 132 11.57 -6.62 -15.26
CA LYS A 132 12.87 -7.34 -15.20
C LYS A 132 13.08 -8.07 -13.88
N SER A 133 12.22 -7.85 -12.92
CA SER A 133 12.26 -8.48 -11.60
C SER A 133 11.33 -9.69 -11.53
N ARG A 134 11.71 -10.68 -10.70
CA ARG A 134 10.86 -11.85 -10.39
C ARG A 134 9.55 -11.41 -9.72
N LYS A 135 9.63 -10.44 -8.78
CA LYS A 135 8.45 -9.88 -8.11
C LYS A 135 7.50 -9.22 -9.10
N GLY A 136 8.06 -8.46 -10.03
CA GLY A 136 7.26 -7.85 -11.10
C GLY A 136 6.57 -8.89 -11.96
N ALA A 137 7.25 -9.98 -12.35
CA ALA A 137 6.66 -11.06 -13.12
C ALA A 137 5.49 -11.73 -12.38
N ILE A 138 5.61 -11.95 -11.06
CA ILE A 138 4.51 -12.48 -10.23
C ILE A 138 3.34 -11.50 -10.21
N ARG A 139 3.58 -10.20 -10.07
CA ARG A 139 2.53 -9.18 -10.09
C ARG A 139 1.82 -9.09 -11.44
N VAL A 140 2.56 -9.20 -12.56
CA VAL A 140 1.97 -9.30 -13.90
C VAL A 140 1.07 -10.54 -13.99
N ALA A 141 1.54 -11.70 -13.50
CA ALA A 141 0.76 -12.92 -13.49
C ALA A 141 -0.52 -12.81 -12.65
N MET A 142 -0.50 -12.10 -11.51
CA MET A 142 -1.70 -11.81 -10.72
C MET A 142 -2.72 -10.98 -11.51
N GLU A 143 -2.27 -9.89 -12.14
CA GLU A 143 -3.15 -9.02 -12.91
C GLU A 143 -3.73 -9.74 -14.12
N LYS A 144 -2.94 -10.57 -14.79
CA LYS A 144 -3.41 -11.42 -15.90
C LYS A 144 -4.53 -12.37 -15.48
N ARG A 145 -4.42 -13.01 -14.31
CA ARG A 145 -5.49 -13.87 -13.77
C ARG A 145 -6.80 -13.10 -13.50
N LEU A 146 -6.69 -11.87 -13.00
CA LEU A 146 -7.85 -10.99 -12.81
C LEU A 146 -8.45 -10.58 -14.16
N GLU A 147 -7.63 -10.26 -15.15
CA GLU A 147 -8.07 -9.91 -16.51
C GLU A 147 -8.81 -11.09 -17.17
N GLU A 148 -8.25 -12.29 -17.10
CA GLU A 148 -8.86 -13.52 -17.63
C GLU A 148 -10.17 -13.87 -16.91
N ALA A 149 -10.30 -13.54 -15.63
CA ALA A 149 -11.51 -13.76 -14.85
C ALA A 149 -12.58 -12.66 -15.04
N ALA A 150 -12.22 -11.50 -15.55
CA ALA A 150 -13.05 -10.29 -15.60
C ALA A 150 -14.44 -10.45 -16.24
N PRO A 151 -14.66 -11.34 -17.24
CA PRO A 151 -16.01 -11.57 -17.77
C PRO A 151 -17.02 -12.07 -16.74
N GLN A 152 -16.53 -12.74 -15.69
CA GLN A 152 -17.35 -13.32 -14.62
C GLN A 152 -17.09 -12.72 -13.25
N VAL A 153 -15.86 -12.19 -13.03
CA VAL A 153 -15.40 -11.62 -11.77
C VAL A 153 -14.82 -10.24 -12.05
N PRO A 154 -15.62 -9.18 -11.92
CA PRO A 154 -15.10 -7.83 -12.12
C PRO A 154 -13.94 -7.54 -11.18
N SER A 155 -12.98 -6.74 -11.64
CA SER A 155 -11.84 -6.34 -10.81
C SER A 155 -11.50 -4.87 -10.95
N LEU A 156 -10.88 -4.32 -9.90
CA LEU A 156 -10.35 -2.96 -9.82
C LEU A 156 -8.92 -3.04 -9.29
N ILE A 157 -7.97 -2.55 -10.06
CA ILE A 157 -6.58 -2.43 -9.66
C ILE A 157 -6.25 -0.95 -9.52
N LEU A 158 -5.97 -0.50 -8.30
CA LEU A 158 -5.45 0.85 -8.05
C LEU A 158 -3.96 0.74 -7.74
N ARG A 159 -3.16 1.23 -8.67
CA ARG A 159 -1.69 1.21 -8.60
C ARG A 159 -1.19 2.48 -7.94
N ALA A 160 -0.19 2.36 -7.07
CA ALA A 160 0.45 3.48 -6.41
C ALA A 160 1.96 3.26 -6.29
N GLY A 161 2.69 4.34 -6.02
CA GLY A 161 4.10 4.33 -5.63
C GLY A 161 4.33 3.78 -4.22
N ASP A 162 5.48 4.08 -3.64
CA ASP A 162 5.81 3.62 -2.29
C ASP A 162 4.97 4.32 -1.23
N PHE A 163 4.51 3.55 -0.24
CA PHE A 163 3.60 4.03 0.78
C PHE A 163 4.32 4.73 1.93
N PHE A 164 3.71 5.78 2.45
CA PHE A 164 4.01 6.36 3.74
C PHE A 164 2.72 6.78 4.45
N GLY A 165 2.78 7.00 5.74
CA GLY A 165 1.58 7.40 6.49
C GLY A 165 1.41 6.62 7.78
N PRO A 166 0.42 7.00 8.60
CA PRO A 166 0.03 6.24 9.78
C PRO A 166 -0.31 4.79 9.44
N GLY A 167 0.13 3.85 10.29
CA GLY A 167 -0.08 2.41 10.10
C GLY A 167 0.87 1.72 9.11
N VAL A 168 1.71 2.46 8.38
CA VAL A 168 2.64 1.92 7.37
C VAL A 168 4.00 1.61 7.99
N ARG A 169 4.15 0.44 8.60
CA ARG A 169 5.40 0.04 9.27
C ARG A 169 6.37 -0.70 8.35
N SER A 170 5.89 -1.33 7.29
CA SER A 170 6.69 -2.13 6.35
C SER A 170 6.90 -1.40 5.02
N SER A 171 7.30 -0.13 5.06
CA SER A 171 7.57 0.70 3.89
C SER A 171 9.02 1.19 3.85
N TRP A 172 9.46 1.62 2.70
CA TRP A 172 10.77 2.26 2.53
C TRP A 172 10.91 3.52 3.39
N PHE A 173 9.83 4.30 3.53
CA PHE A 173 9.80 5.44 4.41
C PHE A 173 10.11 5.03 5.86
N ALA A 174 9.39 4.05 6.39
CA ALA A 174 9.54 3.60 7.77
C ALA A 174 10.85 2.82 8.02
N GLN A 175 11.24 1.92 7.10
CA GLN A 175 12.35 0.98 7.34
C GLN A 175 13.70 1.52 6.88
N ALA A 176 13.72 2.40 5.87
CA ALA A 176 14.99 2.92 5.33
C ALA A 176 15.22 4.39 5.67
N MET A 177 14.22 5.27 5.50
CA MET A 177 14.45 6.71 5.62
C MET A 177 14.51 7.18 7.06
N VAL A 178 13.69 6.61 7.96
CA VAL A 178 13.59 6.99 9.37
C VAL A 178 13.87 5.82 10.30
N ALA A 179 13.80 6.01 11.60
CA ALA A 179 13.99 4.96 12.59
C ALA A 179 12.80 4.97 13.57
N PRO A 180 11.72 4.21 13.28
CA PRO A 180 10.54 4.17 14.13
C PRO A 180 10.85 3.88 15.60
N GLY A 181 10.13 4.56 16.51
CA GLY A 181 10.31 4.43 17.96
C GLY A 181 11.49 5.22 18.53
N LYS A 182 12.14 6.06 17.73
CA LYS A 182 13.28 6.88 18.19
C LYS A 182 13.22 8.27 17.57
N PRO A 183 13.59 9.33 18.32
CA PRO A 183 13.74 10.65 17.75
C PRO A 183 14.70 10.66 16.57
N LEU A 184 14.31 11.33 15.49
CA LEU A 184 15.11 11.42 14.26
C LEU A 184 16.49 12.02 14.54
N ARG A 185 17.54 11.32 14.14
CA ARG A 185 18.92 11.81 14.21
C ARG A 185 19.56 11.98 12.84
N ARG A 186 19.05 11.27 11.85
CA ARG A 186 19.51 11.29 10.46
C ARG A 186 18.37 10.87 9.54
N ILE A 187 18.54 11.14 8.26
CA ILE A 187 17.67 10.64 7.18
C ILE A 187 18.53 9.79 6.27
N VAL A 188 18.00 8.64 5.84
CA VAL A 188 18.62 7.82 4.80
C VAL A 188 17.74 7.92 3.54
N ASN A 189 18.29 8.51 2.48
CA ASN A 189 17.55 8.71 1.23
C ASN A 189 17.83 7.56 0.25
N PRO A 190 16.84 6.73 -0.08
CA PRO A 190 16.99 5.67 -1.07
C PRO A 190 16.92 6.20 -2.51
N ALA A 191 16.25 7.33 -2.75
CA ALA A 191 16.18 7.96 -4.06
C ALA A 191 17.54 8.53 -4.47
N LYS A 192 17.89 8.34 -5.75
CA LYS A 192 19.14 8.85 -6.31
C LYS A 192 18.87 9.49 -7.66
N GLY A 193 18.55 10.77 -7.65
CA GLY A 193 18.33 11.51 -8.89
C GLY A 193 16.85 11.51 -9.30
N PRO A 194 16.50 11.23 -10.53
CA PRO A 194 15.26 11.66 -11.13
C PRO A 194 14.03 10.88 -10.62
N GLY A 195 13.38 11.45 -9.63
CA GLY A 195 11.97 11.21 -9.35
C GLY A 195 11.58 9.87 -8.73
N HIS A 196 10.76 9.96 -7.68
CA HIS A 196 10.13 8.80 -7.05
C HIS A 196 8.69 9.14 -6.68
N SER A 197 7.77 8.20 -6.87
CA SER A 197 6.37 8.38 -6.50
C SER A 197 6.07 7.84 -5.11
N TRP A 198 5.42 8.68 -4.31
CA TRP A 198 4.99 8.40 -2.95
C TRP A 198 3.48 8.47 -2.83
N ALA A 199 2.89 7.51 -2.16
CA ALA A 199 1.47 7.48 -1.85
C ALA A 199 1.24 7.64 -0.33
N TYR A 200 0.58 8.72 0.07
CA TYR A 200 0.12 8.88 1.44
C TYR A 200 -1.05 7.93 1.68
N LEU A 201 -0.89 6.97 2.59
CA LEU A 201 -1.85 5.88 2.77
C LEU A 201 -3.28 6.34 3.04
N PRO A 202 -3.55 7.36 3.89
CA PRO A 202 -4.92 7.83 4.08
C PRO A 202 -5.60 8.34 2.80
N ASP A 203 -4.86 9.06 1.93
CA ASP A 203 -5.40 9.57 0.66
C ASP A 203 -5.63 8.43 -0.33
N LEU A 204 -4.71 7.48 -0.39
CA LEU A 204 -4.86 6.28 -1.21
C LEU A 204 -6.05 5.42 -0.76
N ALA A 205 -6.22 5.23 0.55
CA ALA A 205 -7.34 4.48 1.11
C ALA A 205 -8.69 5.15 0.84
N GLU A 206 -8.75 6.47 0.94
CA GLU A 206 -9.91 7.27 0.56
C GLU A 206 -10.23 7.13 -0.94
N THR A 207 -9.20 7.08 -1.79
CA THR A 207 -9.35 6.85 -3.23
C THR A 207 -9.97 5.48 -3.51
N PHE A 208 -9.55 4.43 -2.80
CA PHE A 208 -10.19 3.11 -2.91
C PHE A 208 -11.67 3.17 -2.56
N ALA A 209 -12.03 3.84 -1.45
CA ALA A 209 -13.42 3.95 -1.02
C ALA A 209 -14.29 4.68 -2.07
N ARG A 210 -13.81 5.80 -2.61
CA ARG A 210 -14.53 6.54 -3.66
C ARG A 210 -14.71 5.74 -4.94
N LEU A 211 -13.70 4.98 -5.36
CA LEU A 211 -13.79 4.15 -6.57
C LEU A 211 -14.84 3.05 -6.43
N VAL A 212 -14.90 2.34 -5.30
CA VAL A 212 -15.88 1.28 -5.09
C VAL A 212 -17.31 1.79 -4.87
N GLU A 213 -17.45 3.09 -4.61
CA GLU A 213 -18.77 3.75 -4.54
C GLU A 213 -19.36 4.12 -5.90
N ALA A 214 -18.55 4.05 -6.96
CA ALA A 214 -18.97 4.34 -8.32
C ALA A 214 -18.95 3.08 -9.23
N PRO A 215 -19.54 1.93 -8.85
CA PRO A 215 -19.36 0.66 -9.54
C PRO A 215 -19.82 0.68 -10.99
N ALA A 216 -20.85 1.48 -11.32
CA ALA A 216 -21.38 1.62 -12.67
C ALA A 216 -20.42 2.35 -13.64
N ARG A 217 -19.42 3.08 -13.13
CA ARG A 217 -18.41 3.78 -13.92
C ARG A 217 -17.18 2.91 -14.19
N LEU A 218 -17.02 1.81 -13.45
CA LEU A 218 -15.88 0.91 -13.55
C LEU A 218 -16.11 -0.13 -14.63
N ARG A 219 -15.10 -0.34 -15.47
CA ARG A 219 -15.07 -1.45 -16.44
C ARG A 219 -15.05 -2.80 -15.71
N PRO A 220 -15.37 -3.90 -16.39
CA PRO A 220 -15.20 -5.26 -15.80
C PRO A 220 -13.76 -5.51 -15.33
N PHE A 221 -12.77 -5.09 -16.10
CA PHE A 221 -11.36 -5.04 -15.71
C PHE A 221 -10.89 -3.58 -15.71
N GLU A 222 -10.79 -2.98 -14.54
CA GLU A 222 -10.40 -1.57 -14.38
C GLU A 222 -9.01 -1.47 -13.78
N ARG A 223 -8.13 -0.71 -14.43
CA ARG A 223 -6.78 -0.37 -13.94
C ARG A 223 -6.63 1.13 -13.89
N VAL A 224 -6.34 1.65 -12.72
CA VAL A 224 -6.12 3.07 -12.50
C VAL A 224 -4.83 3.30 -11.71
N GLN A 225 -4.25 4.46 -11.85
CA GLN A 225 -3.03 4.87 -11.18
C GLN A 225 -3.35 6.02 -10.22
N PHE A 226 -2.77 5.95 -9.03
CA PHE A 226 -2.75 7.02 -8.04
C PHE A 226 -1.41 7.74 -8.16
N GLU A 227 -1.41 8.98 -8.62
CA GLU A 227 -0.19 9.76 -8.81
C GLU A 227 0.46 10.09 -7.46
N GLY A 228 -0.34 10.56 -6.51
CA GLY A 228 0.11 10.97 -5.18
C GLY A 228 1.14 12.10 -5.25
N LEU A 229 2.26 11.91 -4.55
CA LEU A 229 3.39 12.83 -4.62
C LEU A 229 4.47 12.27 -5.56
N TYR A 230 4.69 12.91 -6.69
CA TYR A 230 5.89 12.70 -7.47
C TYR A 230 7.01 13.64 -6.98
N ASP A 231 8.02 13.07 -6.34
CA ASP A 231 9.22 13.78 -5.87
C ASP A 231 10.28 13.72 -6.98
N ASP A 232 10.28 14.70 -7.85
CA ASP A 232 11.07 14.75 -9.09
C ASP A 232 12.58 14.78 -8.87
N THR A 233 13.03 15.28 -7.73
CA THR A 233 14.46 15.37 -7.36
C THR A 233 14.88 14.31 -6.34
N GLY A 234 13.92 13.66 -5.68
CA GLY A 234 14.16 12.79 -4.52
C GLY A 234 14.51 13.55 -3.24
N GLU A 235 14.34 14.89 -3.23
CA GLU A 235 14.67 15.74 -2.07
C GLU A 235 13.44 16.33 -1.38
N ARG A 236 12.28 16.40 -2.05
CA ARG A 236 11.06 16.97 -1.47
C ARG A 236 10.63 16.23 -0.19
N MET A 237 10.71 14.89 -0.20
CA MET A 237 10.43 14.07 0.97
C MET A 237 11.45 14.34 2.10
N VAL A 238 12.73 14.43 1.77
CA VAL A 238 13.80 14.73 2.74
C VAL A 238 13.56 16.09 3.41
N GLU A 239 13.25 17.12 2.62
CA GLU A 239 12.99 18.47 3.14
C GLU A 239 11.72 18.51 3.99
N ALA A 240 10.68 17.79 3.63
CA ALA A 240 9.47 17.68 4.46
C ALA A 240 9.77 17.00 5.82
N ILE A 241 10.61 15.96 5.84
CA ILE A 241 11.07 15.33 7.09
C ILE A 241 11.87 16.33 7.95
N ARG A 242 12.76 17.13 7.35
CA ARG A 242 13.50 18.18 8.06
C ARG A 242 12.60 19.25 8.66
N ARG A 243 11.60 19.73 7.88
CA ARG A 243 10.61 20.70 8.38
C ARG A 243 9.79 20.12 9.53
N ALA A 244 9.35 18.87 9.42
CA ALA A 244 8.61 18.20 10.48
C ALA A 244 9.45 18.01 11.75
N ALA A 245 10.75 17.73 11.62
CA ALA A 245 11.68 17.61 12.72
C ALA A 245 12.11 18.95 13.36
N GLY A 246 11.84 20.09 12.71
CA GLY A 246 12.20 21.42 13.17
C GLY A 246 13.71 21.69 13.25
N ARG A 247 14.53 20.87 12.58
CA ARG A 247 15.99 20.98 12.61
C ARG A 247 16.66 20.40 11.38
N ARG A 248 17.86 20.87 11.08
CA ARG A 248 18.72 20.25 10.07
C ARG A 248 19.17 18.86 10.53
N LEU A 249 18.88 17.86 9.70
CA LEU A 249 19.32 16.49 9.90
C LEU A 249 20.33 16.11 8.81
N PRO A 250 21.40 15.37 9.14
CA PRO A 250 22.29 14.82 8.13
C PRO A 250 21.54 13.82 7.26
N VAL A 251 21.82 13.84 5.96
CA VAL A 251 21.23 12.94 4.97
C VAL A 251 22.30 12.01 4.44
N TYR A 252 22.06 10.74 4.54
CA TYR A 252 22.91 9.69 3.99
C TYR A 252 22.21 9.02 2.82
N ARG A 253 22.97 8.61 1.83
CA ARG A 253 22.44 7.83 0.72
C ARG A 253 22.29 6.37 1.14
N PHE A 254 21.18 5.73 0.71
CA PHE A 254 21.01 4.30 0.93
C PHE A 254 22.11 3.53 0.17
N PRO A 255 22.78 2.56 0.79
CA PRO A 255 23.96 1.90 0.22
C PRO A 255 23.57 0.79 -0.79
N TRP A 256 22.96 1.15 -1.92
CA TRP A 256 22.54 0.23 -2.97
C TRP A 256 23.67 -0.68 -3.49
N TRP A 257 24.89 -0.18 -3.48
CA TRP A 257 26.04 -0.97 -3.88
C TRP A 257 26.31 -2.14 -2.93
N LEU A 258 26.13 -1.93 -1.62
CA LEU A 258 26.28 -2.97 -0.61
C LEU A 258 25.17 -4.02 -0.74
N MET A 259 23.92 -3.59 -1.01
CA MET A 259 22.81 -4.52 -1.24
C MET A 259 23.11 -5.44 -2.44
N ARG A 260 23.67 -4.89 -3.53
CA ARG A 260 24.05 -5.69 -4.70
C ARG A 260 25.18 -6.67 -4.39
N LEU A 261 26.20 -6.24 -3.65
CA LEU A 261 27.33 -7.10 -3.27
C LEU A 261 26.86 -8.25 -2.37
N ALA A 262 25.95 -7.97 -1.44
CA ALA A 262 25.42 -8.96 -0.50
C ALA A 262 24.23 -9.80 -1.07
N ALA A 263 23.69 -9.44 -2.22
CA ALA A 263 22.53 -10.14 -2.82
C ALA A 263 22.69 -11.66 -3.02
N PRO A 264 23.88 -12.19 -3.39
CA PRO A 264 24.08 -13.63 -3.53
C PRO A 264 23.81 -14.44 -2.25
N PHE A 265 23.96 -13.82 -1.08
CA PHE A 265 23.70 -14.45 0.22
C PHE A 265 22.21 -14.50 0.59
N GLY A 266 21.33 -13.91 -0.23
CA GLY A 266 19.87 -13.93 -0.03
C GLY A 266 19.37 -12.89 0.94
N GLY A 267 18.13 -13.11 1.48
CA GLY A 267 17.49 -12.22 2.45
C GLY A 267 17.24 -10.81 1.94
N LEU A 268 17.19 -9.84 2.84
CA LEU A 268 16.91 -8.42 2.53
C LEU A 268 17.83 -7.85 1.44
N PRO A 269 19.16 -8.12 1.39
CA PRO A 269 20.01 -7.59 0.32
C PRO A 269 19.57 -8.00 -1.09
N ARG A 270 19.16 -9.27 -1.28
CA ARG A 270 18.65 -9.77 -2.56
C ARG A 270 17.36 -9.03 -2.94
N GLU A 271 16.44 -8.95 -1.99
CA GLU A 271 15.14 -8.33 -2.20
C GLU A 271 15.25 -6.82 -2.51
N ALA A 272 16.16 -6.12 -1.83
CA ALA A 272 16.45 -4.71 -2.08
C ALA A 272 17.15 -4.52 -3.43
N ALA A 273 18.13 -5.36 -3.77
CA ALA A 273 18.86 -5.26 -5.04
C ALA A 273 17.93 -5.42 -6.24
N GLU A 274 16.91 -6.29 -6.14
CA GLU A 274 15.93 -6.55 -7.19
C GLU A 274 15.10 -5.32 -7.53
N ILE A 275 14.72 -4.52 -6.54
CA ILE A 275 13.88 -3.32 -6.73
C ILE A 275 14.69 -2.02 -6.87
N ALA A 276 16.01 -2.08 -6.74
CA ALA A 276 16.90 -0.91 -6.87
C ALA A 276 16.68 -0.07 -8.15
N PRO A 277 16.32 -0.64 -9.32
CA PRO A 277 16.00 0.14 -10.51
C PRO A 277 14.89 1.18 -10.30
N HIS A 278 13.85 0.86 -9.53
CA HIS A 278 12.73 1.78 -9.23
C HIS A 278 13.15 3.00 -8.38
N TRP A 279 14.33 2.96 -7.77
CA TRP A 279 14.93 4.07 -7.03
C TRP A 279 15.98 4.86 -7.83
N ARG A 280 16.27 4.43 -9.07
CA ARG A 280 17.30 5.04 -9.93
C ARG A 280 16.74 5.66 -11.18
N HIS A 281 15.56 5.25 -11.59
CA HIS A 281 14.87 5.72 -12.77
C HIS A 281 13.58 6.43 -12.36
N PRO A 282 13.14 7.45 -13.09
CA PRO A 282 11.87 8.10 -12.80
C PRO A 282 10.73 7.10 -12.92
N SER A 283 9.76 7.20 -12.01
CA SER A 283 8.56 6.36 -12.03
C SER A 283 7.37 7.21 -11.60
N ARG A 284 6.80 7.95 -12.55
CA ARG A 284 5.60 8.76 -12.33
C ARG A 284 4.37 7.96 -12.72
N LEU A 285 3.27 8.12 -11.99
CA LEU A 285 1.99 7.52 -12.30
C LEU A 285 1.07 8.57 -12.94
N ASP A 286 0.45 8.20 -14.06
CA ASP A 286 -0.54 9.04 -14.76
C ASP A 286 -1.94 8.69 -14.22
N ASN A 287 -2.56 9.62 -13.53
CA ASN A 287 -3.86 9.44 -12.89
C ASN A 287 -5.05 9.89 -13.76
N GLY A 288 -4.86 10.16 -15.03
CA GLY A 288 -5.91 10.68 -15.92
C GLY A 288 -7.21 9.87 -15.82
N ARG A 289 -7.12 8.53 -15.91
CA ARG A 289 -8.30 7.65 -15.77
C ARG A 289 -8.94 7.70 -14.38
N LEU A 290 -8.15 7.84 -13.33
CA LEU A 290 -8.65 7.98 -11.96
C LEU A 290 -9.47 9.28 -11.83
N VAL A 291 -8.93 10.39 -12.33
CA VAL A 291 -9.59 11.70 -12.31
C VAL A 291 -10.91 11.69 -13.10
N GLU A 292 -10.96 10.99 -14.23
CA GLU A 292 -12.22 10.78 -14.95
C GLU A 292 -13.27 10.07 -14.10
N LEU A 293 -12.88 9.09 -13.30
CA LEU A 293 -13.79 8.27 -12.51
C LEU A 293 -14.35 8.99 -11.29
N ILE A 294 -13.49 9.65 -10.50
CA ILE A 294 -13.85 10.19 -9.18
C ILE A 294 -13.53 11.67 -8.97
N GLY A 295 -13.06 12.37 -10.01
CA GLY A 295 -12.55 13.74 -9.87
C GLY A 295 -11.14 13.76 -9.27
N PRO A 296 -10.68 14.90 -8.77
CA PRO A 296 -9.33 15.04 -8.21
C PRO A 296 -9.03 14.03 -7.10
N GLU A 297 -7.80 13.56 -7.09
CA GLU A 297 -7.29 12.71 -6.00
C GLU A 297 -7.41 13.42 -4.64
N PRO A 298 -7.72 12.69 -3.57
CA PRO A 298 -7.45 13.18 -2.22
C PRO A 298 -5.97 13.53 -2.09
N ALA A 299 -5.67 14.71 -1.61
CA ALA A 299 -4.30 15.21 -1.56
C ALA A 299 -4.05 15.97 -0.24
N THR A 300 -3.52 15.27 0.74
CA THR A 300 -3.06 15.87 1.98
C THR A 300 -1.74 16.63 1.71
N PRO A 301 -1.60 17.89 2.16
CA PRO A 301 -0.33 18.61 2.02
C PRO A 301 0.86 17.81 2.57
N LEU A 302 1.97 17.74 1.81
CA LEU A 302 3.11 16.89 2.13
C LEU A 302 3.63 17.06 3.56
N ASP A 303 3.74 18.30 4.03
CA ASP A 303 4.25 18.58 5.37
C ASP A 303 3.32 18.06 6.47
N ALA A 304 2.00 18.12 6.26
CA ALA A 304 1.01 17.57 7.17
C ALA A 304 1.08 16.03 7.16
N ALA A 305 1.15 15.41 5.98
CA ALA A 305 1.25 13.98 5.80
C ALA A 305 2.51 13.40 6.45
N VAL A 306 3.67 14.04 6.24
CA VAL A 306 4.96 13.63 6.82
C VAL A 306 4.94 13.81 8.34
N ARG A 307 4.43 14.94 8.83
CA ARG A 307 4.31 15.17 10.29
C ARG A 307 3.45 14.12 10.96
N ALA A 308 2.28 13.79 10.40
CA ALA A 308 1.40 12.74 10.92
C ALA A 308 2.09 11.37 10.93
N SER A 309 2.82 11.04 9.86
CA SER A 309 3.58 9.78 9.75
C SER A 309 4.67 9.68 10.82
N LEU A 310 5.47 10.73 11.00
CA LEU A 310 6.56 10.76 11.97
C LEU A 310 6.05 10.78 13.42
N ALA A 311 4.93 11.43 13.68
CA ALA A 311 4.29 11.45 15.00
C ALA A 311 3.81 10.05 15.40
N GLU A 312 3.08 9.35 14.52
CA GLU A 312 2.62 7.98 14.77
C GLU A 312 3.78 7.01 14.96
N MET A 313 4.87 7.20 14.24
CA MET A 313 6.08 6.39 14.37
C MET A 313 6.91 6.72 15.60
N GLY A 314 6.55 7.72 16.43
CA GLY A 314 7.34 8.15 17.58
C GLY A 314 8.70 8.71 17.18
N CYS A 315 8.81 9.32 15.98
CA CYS A 315 10.05 9.87 15.45
C CYS A 315 10.24 11.36 15.76
N LEU A 316 9.18 12.06 16.12
CA LEU A 316 9.27 13.45 16.56
C LEU A 316 9.62 13.46 18.06
N ALA A 317 10.51 14.37 18.47
CA ALA A 317 10.64 14.67 19.89
C ALA A 317 9.30 15.20 20.38
N ASP A 318 8.82 14.75 21.52
CA ASP A 318 7.62 15.31 22.13
C ASP A 318 7.76 16.82 22.11
N ALA A 319 6.85 17.50 21.42
CA ALA A 319 6.66 18.92 21.62
C ALA A 319 6.34 19.03 23.10
N ALA A 320 7.29 19.54 23.88
CA ALA A 320 7.29 19.59 25.34
C ALA A 320 5.85 19.78 25.84
N GLN A 321 5.34 18.77 26.57
CA GLN A 321 4.29 19.08 27.54
C GLN A 321 4.86 20.24 28.38
N PRO A 322 4.19 21.40 28.40
CA PRO A 322 4.60 22.44 29.33
C PRO A 322 4.60 21.78 30.69
N ALA A 323 5.77 21.71 31.32
CA ALA A 323 5.94 21.18 32.64
C ALA A 323 5.00 21.92 33.57
N LEU A 324 3.88 21.29 33.93
CA LEU A 324 3.17 21.56 35.17
C LEU A 324 4.12 21.15 36.30
N ARG A 325 5.21 21.93 36.46
CA ARG A 325 5.94 21.93 37.72
C ARG A 325 5.07 22.69 38.71
N ALA A 326 4.54 21.90 39.60
CA ALA A 326 3.85 22.33 40.80
C ALA A 326 4.50 23.58 41.42
N ALA A 327 3.71 24.63 41.54
CA ALA A 327 3.84 25.56 42.62
C ALA A 327 3.39 24.83 43.90
N SER A 328 4.34 24.27 44.63
CA SER A 328 4.18 23.87 46.02
C SER A 328 5.34 24.48 46.76
N ALA A 329 5.13 25.62 47.33
CA ALA A 329 5.72 26.11 48.56
C ALA A 329 4.73 27.05 49.24
#